data_9ece2994f859ba51d5c0c8fd03418d49
#
_entry.id   9ece2994f859ba51d5c0c8fd03418d49
#
_cell.length_a   1.000
_cell.length_b   1.000
_cell.length_c   1.000
_cell.angle_alpha   90.00
_cell.angle_beta   90.00
_cell.angle_gamma   90.00
#
_symmetry.space_group_name_H-M   'P 1'
#
loop_
_entity.id
_entity.type
_entity.pdbx_description
1 polymer ?
#
loop_
_entity_poly.entity_id
_entity_poly.type
_entity_poly.pdbx_seq_one_letter_code
_entity_poly.pdbx_strand_id
1 'polypeptide(L)'
;MTRRVFVNDRGNGRVQVFDDNGKFLDEWSFGPRGISDIHMFIITSDRFLWAADRGTSKLVKYSLDGKFLYSWGVWGDFPGAFWGVHGMSVDQEGNVYTAAVDSGGAQKFTPRKGANPAFLLGKQVNPAWK
;
A
#
# COMPACT_ATOMS: atom_id res chain seq x y z
N MET A 1 -13.05 16.42 13.79
CA MET A 1 -11.88 15.74 13.21
C MET A 1 -11.89 15.99 11.71
N THR A 2 -10.88 16.68 11.19
CA THR A 2 -10.78 16.95 9.75
C THR A 2 -10.43 15.67 9.01
N ARG A 3 -11.21 15.29 8.03
CA ARG A 3 -10.90 14.16 7.17
C ARG A 3 -9.70 14.51 6.29
N ARG A 4 -8.84 13.55 6.06
CA ARG A 4 -7.69 13.71 5.16
C ARG A 4 -7.86 12.82 3.93
N VAL A 5 -7.54 13.39 2.80
CA VAL A 5 -7.53 12.70 1.51
C VAL A 5 -6.08 12.51 1.08
N PHE A 6 -5.67 11.27 0.87
CA PHE A 6 -4.32 10.92 0.45
C PHE A 6 -4.35 10.59 -1.04
N VAL A 7 -3.53 11.27 -1.81
CA VAL A 7 -3.47 11.13 -3.27
C VAL A 7 -2.13 10.53 -3.67
N ASN A 8 -2.17 9.42 -4.41
CA ASN A 8 -0.98 8.84 -5.02
C ASN A 8 -0.61 9.62 -6.28
N ASP A 9 0.35 10.51 -6.18
CA ASP A 9 0.93 11.19 -7.34
C ASP A 9 2.09 10.34 -7.88
N ARG A 10 1.72 9.26 -8.57
CA ARG A 10 2.64 8.22 -9.01
C ARG A 10 3.78 8.78 -9.86
N GLY A 11 3.49 9.60 -10.85
CA GLY A 11 4.48 10.15 -11.77
C GLY A 11 5.54 11.01 -11.08
N ASN A 12 5.24 11.55 -9.91
CA ASN A 12 6.15 12.35 -9.08
C ASN A 12 6.68 11.61 -7.84
N GLY A 13 6.31 10.34 -7.67
CA GLY A 13 6.80 9.49 -6.57
C GLY A 13 6.44 10.00 -5.18
N ARG A 14 5.27 10.63 -5.04
CA ARG A 14 4.86 11.26 -3.78
C ARG A 14 3.41 10.98 -3.40
N VAL A 15 3.12 11.19 -2.13
CA VAL A 15 1.77 11.31 -1.61
C VAL A 15 1.50 12.79 -1.33
N GLN A 16 0.38 13.28 -1.80
CA GLN A 16 -0.13 14.59 -1.41
C GLN A 16 -1.32 14.41 -0.48
N VAL A 17 -1.41 15.21 0.56
CA VAL A 17 -2.46 15.15 1.58
C VAL A 17 -3.28 16.42 1.52
N PHE A 18 -4.58 16.25 1.43
CA PHE A 18 -5.56 17.35 1.41
C PHE A 18 -6.59 17.16 2.52
N ASP A 19 -7.28 18.22 2.88
CA ASP A 19 -8.52 18.07 3.63
C ASP A 19 -9.69 17.69 2.70
N ASP A 20 -10.85 17.46 3.25
CA ASP A 20 -12.06 17.08 2.50
C ASP A 20 -12.68 18.23 1.67
N ASN A 21 -12.16 19.44 1.79
CA ASN A 21 -12.49 20.59 0.96
C ASN A 21 -11.47 20.82 -0.17
N GLY A 22 -10.46 19.97 -0.28
CA GLY A 22 -9.41 20.07 -1.30
C GLY A 22 -8.27 21.04 -0.95
N LYS A 23 -8.19 21.51 0.28
CA LYS A 23 -7.06 22.33 0.73
C LYS A 23 -5.83 21.45 0.94
N PHE A 24 -4.71 21.84 0.34
CA PHE A 24 -3.42 21.17 0.54
C PHE A 24 -2.97 21.28 2.01
N LEU A 25 -2.55 20.17 2.58
CA LEU A 25 -2.09 20.05 3.96
C LEU A 25 -0.63 19.66 4.06
N ASP A 26 -0.20 18.65 3.28
CA ASP A 26 1.14 18.07 3.40
C ASP A 26 1.50 17.26 2.15
N GLU A 27 2.80 16.97 1.99
CA GLU A 27 3.28 15.99 0.99
C GLU A 27 4.55 15.30 1.49
N TRP A 28 4.74 14.07 1.03
CA TRP A 28 5.95 13.30 1.31
C TRP A 28 6.23 12.32 0.17
N SER A 29 7.49 11.94 0.02
CA SER A 29 7.94 11.07 -1.08
C SER A 29 8.11 9.63 -0.63
N PHE A 30 7.80 8.72 -1.54
CA PHE A 30 8.20 7.33 -1.38
C PHE A 30 9.71 7.15 -1.61
N GLY A 31 10.30 6.19 -0.96
CA GLY A 31 11.71 5.82 -1.16
C GLY A 31 11.87 4.35 -1.51
N PRO A 32 13.01 3.93 -2.10
CA PRO A 32 14.13 4.78 -2.52
C PRO A 32 13.82 5.64 -3.74
N ARG A 33 14.26 6.88 -3.69
CA ARG A 33 13.98 7.88 -4.73
C ARG A 33 14.56 7.44 -6.07
N GLY A 34 13.77 7.58 -7.15
CA GLY A 34 14.14 7.16 -8.50
C GLY A 34 14.03 5.66 -8.76
N ILE A 35 13.68 4.87 -7.76
CA ILE A 35 13.46 3.41 -7.86
C ILE A 35 12.03 3.06 -7.56
N SER A 36 11.48 3.54 -6.44
CA SER A 36 10.08 3.30 -6.07
C SER A 36 9.11 3.79 -7.14
N ASP A 37 8.20 2.92 -7.53
CA ASP A 37 7.11 3.20 -8.47
C ASP A 37 5.81 2.65 -7.89
N ILE A 38 5.07 3.50 -7.20
CA ILE A 38 3.88 3.10 -6.47
C ILE A 38 2.67 3.05 -7.39
N HIS A 39 2.24 1.85 -7.71
CA HIS A 39 1.04 1.64 -8.52
C HIS A 39 -0.24 2.00 -7.80
N MET A 40 -0.33 1.64 -6.53
CA MET A 40 -1.49 1.94 -5.70
C MET A 40 -1.14 1.81 -4.22
N PHE A 41 -1.97 2.37 -3.36
CA PHE A 41 -1.91 2.12 -1.93
C PHE A 41 -3.32 1.99 -1.33
N ILE A 42 -3.37 1.42 -0.15
CA ILE A 42 -4.54 1.42 0.73
C ILE A 42 -4.19 2.01 2.09
N ILE A 43 -5.18 2.56 2.76
CA ILE A 43 -5.05 2.97 4.16
C ILE A 43 -5.83 1.97 5.00
N THR A 44 -5.20 1.46 6.03
CA THR A 44 -5.77 0.46 6.93
C THR A 44 -6.35 1.09 8.19
N SER A 45 -7.25 0.38 8.87
CA SER A 45 -7.97 0.90 10.05
C SER A 45 -7.05 1.21 11.24
N ASP A 46 -5.88 0.59 11.28
CA ASP A 46 -4.81 0.88 12.23
C ASP A 46 -3.96 2.10 11.85
N ARG A 47 -4.41 2.88 10.84
CA ARG A 47 -3.84 4.15 10.40
C ARG A 47 -2.45 4.05 9.79
N PHE A 48 -2.21 3.02 8.99
CA PHE A 48 -1.03 2.89 8.17
C PHE A 48 -1.38 2.92 6.68
N LEU A 49 -0.43 3.33 5.88
CA LEU A 49 -0.50 3.28 4.43
C LEU A 49 0.34 2.10 3.94
N TRP A 50 -0.30 1.21 3.19
CA TRP A 50 0.38 0.12 2.53
C TRP A 50 0.36 0.34 1.02
N ALA A 51 1.54 0.35 0.42
CA ALA A 51 1.73 0.64 -1.00
C ALA A 51 2.26 -0.58 -1.75
N ALA A 52 1.78 -0.77 -2.97
CA ALA A 52 2.34 -1.71 -3.91
C ALA A 52 3.43 -1.00 -4.74
N ASP A 53 4.67 -1.34 -4.45
CA ASP A 53 5.85 -0.74 -5.09
C ASP A 53 6.38 -1.66 -6.20
N ARG A 54 6.11 -1.29 -7.45
CA ARG A 54 6.62 -2.00 -8.62
C ARG A 54 8.14 -1.90 -8.72
N GLY A 55 8.70 -0.76 -8.39
CA GLY A 55 10.15 -0.52 -8.50
C GLY A 55 10.98 -1.44 -7.64
N THR A 56 10.51 -1.76 -6.44
CA THR A 56 11.19 -2.68 -5.51
C THR A 56 10.57 -4.08 -5.46
N SER A 57 9.44 -4.29 -6.13
CA SER A 57 8.64 -5.54 -6.07
C SER A 57 8.24 -5.92 -4.66
N LYS A 58 7.81 -4.93 -3.88
CA LYS A 58 7.44 -5.10 -2.47
C LYS A 58 6.09 -4.47 -2.15
N LEU A 59 5.47 -4.97 -1.10
CA LEU A 59 4.45 -4.23 -0.36
C LEU A 59 5.15 -3.46 0.75
N VAL A 60 4.91 -2.16 0.83
CA VAL A 60 5.68 -1.23 1.67
C VAL A 60 4.75 -0.52 2.63
N LYS A 61 5.08 -0.54 3.92
CA LYS A 61 4.31 0.10 4.99
C LYS A 61 4.91 1.45 5.37
N TYR A 62 4.05 2.46 5.39
CA TYR A 62 4.38 3.82 5.85
C TYR A 62 3.41 4.27 6.94
N SER A 63 3.90 5.13 7.82
CA SER A 63 3.01 5.97 8.62
C SER A 63 2.32 7.01 7.72
N LEU A 64 1.24 7.62 8.21
CA LEU A 64 0.49 8.60 7.41
C LEU A 64 1.25 9.92 7.22
N ASP A 65 2.34 10.13 7.94
CA ASP A 65 3.26 11.27 7.78
C ASP A 65 4.51 10.94 6.95
N GLY A 66 4.54 9.75 6.32
CA GLY A 66 5.56 9.40 5.33
C GLY A 66 6.80 8.69 5.88
N LYS A 67 6.76 8.20 7.11
CA LYS A 67 7.86 7.41 7.67
C LYS A 67 7.78 5.95 7.19
N PHE A 68 8.85 5.46 6.58
CA PHE A 68 8.98 4.04 6.24
C PHE A 68 9.03 3.18 7.51
N LEU A 69 8.26 2.10 7.53
CA LEU A 69 8.15 1.22 8.69
C LEU A 69 8.54 -0.23 8.40
N TYR A 70 8.09 -0.78 7.27
CA TYR A 70 8.31 -2.18 6.95
C TYR A 70 8.07 -2.43 5.46
N SER A 71 8.69 -3.48 4.93
CA SER A 71 8.36 -3.99 3.58
C SER A 71 8.58 -5.50 3.52
N TRP A 72 7.85 -6.13 2.62
CA TRP A 72 8.05 -7.54 2.28
C TRP A 72 7.73 -7.79 0.82
N GLY A 73 8.28 -8.86 0.29
CA GLY A 73 8.11 -9.27 -1.08
C GLY A 73 9.42 -9.50 -1.78
N VAL A 74 9.38 -10.25 -2.86
CA VAL A 74 10.50 -10.58 -3.72
C VAL A 74 10.04 -10.52 -5.17
N TRP A 75 10.90 -10.02 -6.06
CA TRP A 75 10.61 -10.02 -7.49
C TRP A 75 10.60 -11.44 -8.05
N GLY A 76 9.67 -11.72 -8.94
CA GLY A 76 9.64 -12.97 -9.67
C GLY A 76 8.30 -13.26 -10.31
N ASP A 77 8.28 -14.28 -11.13
CA ASP A 77 7.09 -14.80 -11.81
C ASP A 77 6.80 -16.24 -11.34
N PHE A 78 6.76 -16.41 -10.05
CA PHE A 78 6.44 -17.69 -9.38
C PHE A 78 5.51 -17.42 -8.19
N PRO A 79 4.76 -18.44 -7.70
CA PRO A 79 3.84 -18.27 -6.58
C PRO A 79 4.54 -17.65 -5.34
N GLY A 80 3.96 -16.57 -4.82
CA GLY A 80 4.49 -15.83 -3.69
C GLY A 80 5.40 -14.66 -4.06
N ALA A 81 5.82 -14.55 -5.32
CA ALA A 81 6.61 -13.42 -5.80
C ALA A 81 5.73 -12.30 -6.37
N PHE A 82 6.31 -11.10 -6.49
CA PHE A 82 5.65 -9.93 -7.04
C PHE A 82 6.33 -9.46 -8.32
N TRP A 83 5.51 -9.18 -9.32
CA TRP A 83 5.93 -8.49 -10.53
C TRP A 83 4.79 -7.59 -11.03
N GLY A 84 4.88 -6.31 -10.70
CA GLY A 84 3.91 -5.31 -11.12
C GLY A 84 2.56 -5.41 -10.43
N VAL A 85 2.53 -5.57 -9.11
CA VAL A 85 1.28 -5.51 -8.34
C VAL A 85 0.63 -4.15 -8.54
N HIS A 86 -0.62 -4.16 -9.02
CA HIS A 86 -1.40 -2.96 -9.32
C HIS A 86 -2.73 -2.90 -8.56
N GLY A 87 -3.19 -3.99 -8.02
CA GLY A 87 -4.38 -4.10 -7.18
C GLY A 87 -4.08 -4.81 -5.88
N MET A 88 -4.67 -4.34 -4.79
CA MET A 88 -4.50 -4.94 -3.47
C MET A 88 -5.75 -4.71 -2.62
N SER A 89 -6.16 -5.74 -1.89
CA SER A 89 -7.23 -5.65 -0.91
C SER A 89 -6.97 -6.58 0.28
N VAL A 90 -7.66 -6.33 1.39
CA VAL A 90 -7.55 -7.13 2.61
C VAL A 90 -8.95 -7.52 3.06
N ASP A 91 -9.16 -8.80 3.34
CA ASP A 91 -10.45 -9.31 3.84
C ASP A 91 -10.58 -9.18 5.36
N GLN A 92 -11.72 -9.62 5.89
CA GLN A 92 -12.03 -9.55 7.33
C GLN A 92 -11.14 -10.47 8.20
N GLU A 93 -10.50 -11.46 7.59
CA GLU A 93 -9.60 -12.39 8.26
C GLU A 93 -8.14 -11.96 8.18
N GLY A 94 -7.86 -10.84 7.50
CA GLY A 94 -6.51 -10.32 7.31
C GLY A 94 -5.76 -10.96 6.14
N ASN A 95 -6.42 -11.70 5.27
CA ASN A 95 -5.80 -12.18 4.04
C ASN A 95 -5.61 -11.05 3.06
N VAL A 96 -4.46 -11.01 2.42
CA VAL A 96 -4.10 -10.02 1.41
C VAL A 96 -4.28 -10.62 0.02
N TYR A 97 -5.01 -9.92 -0.82
CA TYR A 97 -5.19 -10.29 -2.23
C TYR A 97 -4.44 -9.29 -3.08
N THR A 98 -3.64 -9.77 -4.02
CA THR A 98 -2.90 -8.93 -4.96
C THR A 98 -3.26 -9.31 -6.40
N ALA A 99 -3.28 -8.33 -7.28
CA ALA A 99 -3.42 -8.50 -8.71
C ALA A 99 -2.24 -7.83 -9.42
N ALA A 100 -1.56 -8.57 -10.26
CA ALA A 100 -0.35 -8.10 -10.94
C ALA A 100 -0.61 -7.88 -12.43
N VAL A 101 -0.08 -6.79 -12.98
CA VAL A 101 -0.20 -6.45 -14.41
C VAL A 101 0.96 -6.98 -15.23
N ASP A 102 2.16 -7.08 -14.69
CA ASP A 102 3.34 -7.54 -15.43
C ASP A 102 3.39 -9.08 -15.51
N SER A 103 3.27 -9.78 -14.40
CA SER A 103 3.22 -11.25 -14.40
C SER A 103 1.86 -11.81 -14.80
N GLY A 104 0.79 -11.01 -14.63
CA GLY A 104 -0.60 -11.47 -14.73
C GLY A 104 -1.04 -12.30 -13.52
N GLY A 105 -2.35 -12.34 -13.28
CA GLY A 105 -2.93 -13.17 -12.23
C GLY A 105 -3.09 -12.50 -10.87
N ALA A 106 -3.71 -13.25 -9.98
CA ALA A 106 -4.01 -12.83 -8.61
C ALA A 106 -3.47 -13.83 -7.61
N GLN A 107 -3.08 -13.35 -6.44
CA GLN A 107 -2.58 -14.17 -5.35
C GLN A 107 -3.28 -13.83 -4.04
N LYS A 108 -3.41 -14.84 -3.18
CA LYS A 108 -3.90 -14.70 -1.81
C LYS A 108 -2.76 -15.03 -0.85
N PHE A 109 -2.51 -14.14 0.10
CA PHE A 109 -1.53 -14.33 1.18
C PHE A 109 -2.27 -14.41 2.50
N THR A 110 -2.06 -15.51 3.22
CA THR A 110 -2.69 -15.73 4.53
C THR A 110 -1.66 -15.50 5.63
N PRO A 111 -2.00 -14.74 6.68
CA PRO A 111 -1.09 -14.54 7.81
C PRO A 111 -0.69 -15.87 8.43
N ARG A 112 0.59 -16.01 8.75
CA ARG A 112 1.06 -17.18 9.50
C ARG A 112 0.57 -17.11 10.93
N LYS A 113 0.21 -18.26 11.50
CA LYS A 113 -0.10 -18.37 12.93
C LYS A 113 1.07 -17.86 13.77
N GLY A 114 0.79 -16.95 14.70
CA GLY A 114 1.82 -16.35 15.56
C GLY A 114 2.64 -15.24 14.92
N ALA A 115 2.27 -14.77 13.72
CA ALA A 115 2.95 -13.66 13.06
C ALA A 115 2.84 -12.38 13.91
N ASN A 116 3.90 -11.56 13.87
CA ASN A 116 3.88 -10.25 14.54
C ASN A 116 2.85 -9.33 13.87
N PRO A 117 1.84 -8.84 14.60
CA PRO A 117 0.80 -7.97 14.02
C PRO A 117 1.35 -6.70 13.36
N ALA A 118 2.52 -6.22 13.78
CA ALA A 118 3.16 -5.04 13.20
C ALA A 118 3.54 -5.24 11.71
N PHE A 119 3.68 -6.48 11.26
CA PHE A 119 4.06 -6.84 9.89
C PHE A 119 2.87 -7.25 9.03
N LEU A 120 1.67 -7.31 9.60
CA LEU A 120 0.45 -7.67 8.90
C LEU A 120 -0.31 -6.44 8.42
N LEU A 121 -1.01 -6.60 7.30
CA LEU A 121 -1.91 -5.56 6.84
C LEU A 121 -3.18 -5.59 7.71
N GLY A 122 -3.56 -4.43 8.22
CA GLY A 122 -4.83 -4.23 8.89
C GLY A 122 -6.00 -4.16 7.89
N LYS A 123 -7.22 -4.12 8.40
CA LYS A 123 -8.41 -3.97 7.57
C LYS A 123 -8.36 -2.67 6.78
N GLN A 124 -8.70 -2.74 5.51
CA GLN A 124 -8.77 -1.55 4.66
C GLN A 124 -9.90 -0.63 5.14
N VAL A 125 -9.61 0.67 5.19
CA VAL A 125 -10.64 1.69 5.34
C VAL A 125 -11.32 1.86 4.00
N ASN A 126 -12.55 1.40 3.89
CA ASN A 126 -13.36 1.67 2.72
C ASN A 126 -14.05 3.02 2.91
N PRO A 127 -13.97 3.93 1.92
CA PRO A 127 -14.81 5.10 1.95
C PRO A 127 -16.27 4.63 1.98
N ALA A 128 -16.99 5.10 2.98
CA ALA A 128 -18.42 4.80 3.07
C ALA A 128 -19.15 5.58 1.94
N TRP A 129 -19.25 4.97 0.80
CA TRP A 129 -20.23 5.40 -0.19
C TRP A 129 -21.61 5.01 0.33
N LYS A 130 -22.24 5.94 0.97
CA LYS A 130 -23.65 5.83 1.29
C LYS A 130 -24.42 6.86 0.49
#